data_faea9926cc8348574b23396f3b6c47db
#
_entry.id   faea9926cc8348574b23396f3b6c47db
#
_cell.length_a   1.000
_cell.length_b   1.000
_cell.length_c   1.000
_cell.angle_alpha   90.00
_cell.angle_beta   90.00
_cell.angle_gamma   90.00
#
_symmetry.space_group_name_H-M   'P 1'
#
loop_
_entity.id
_entity.type
_entity.pdbx_description
1 polymer ?
#
loop_
_entity_poly.entity_id
_entity_poly.type
_entity_poly.pdbx_seq_one_letter_code
_entity_poly.pdbx_strand_id
1 'polypeptide(L)'
;VIQAVAAAGGPIGGAKNPIGYGMCAPAVQVHGTDEQKELLRPLFSNEHVWCQMFSEPGAGSDVASLAMKAERDGDEWIVNGQKVWTTLAHISSYGLVIARTDPDVPKHRGITAFIVDMHAPGVEVRPLRQMTGGASFNEVFFDNVRVPDSHRLGDVGGGWTVAPTT
;
A
#
# COMPACT_ATOMS: atom_id res chain seq x y z
N VAL A 1 20.95 12.95 2.75
CA VAL A 1 21.32 11.59 3.17
C VAL A 1 21.63 10.71 1.95
N ILE A 2 20.72 10.54 0.98
CA ILE A 2 20.92 9.67 -0.20
C ILE A 2 22.17 10.06 -1.00
N GLN A 3 22.39 11.38 -1.24
CA GLN A 3 23.57 11.87 -1.94
C GLN A 3 24.87 11.60 -1.20
N ALA A 4 24.87 11.70 0.14
CA ALA A 4 26.04 11.41 0.96
C ALA A 4 26.37 9.92 0.98
N VAL A 5 25.37 9.05 1.02
CA VAL A 5 25.53 7.59 0.93
C VAL A 5 26.07 7.18 -0.43
N ALA A 6 25.54 7.75 -1.51
CA ALA A 6 26.01 7.51 -2.88
C ALA A 6 27.45 7.98 -3.08
N ALA A 7 27.80 9.16 -2.56
CA ALA A 7 29.17 9.70 -2.64
C ALA A 7 30.17 8.85 -1.84
N ALA A 8 29.73 8.17 -0.81
CA ALA A 8 30.54 7.22 -0.02
C ALA A 8 30.61 5.81 -0.63
N GLY A 9 30.05 5.59 -1.85
CA GLY A 9 30.00 4.28 -2.47
C GLY A 9 29.00 3.31 -1.85
N GLY A 10 28.10 3.81 -1.03
CA GLY A 10 27.06 3.00 -0.41
C GLY A 10 25.95 2.61 -1.40
N PRO A 11 25.21 1.53 -1.13
CA PRO A 11 24.12 1.11 -2.00
C PRO A 11 23.02 2.18 -2.04
N ILE A 12 22.53 2.51 -3.24
CA ILE A 12 21.38 3.37 -3.41
C ILE A 12 20.15 2.55 -3.04
N GLY A 13 19.59 2.78 -1.84
CA GLY A 13 18.48 2.00 -1.28
C GLY A 13 17.24 1.93 -2.18
N GLY A 14 16.97 3.00 -2.95
CA GLY A 14 15.87 3.05 -3.91
C GLY A 14 15.90 1.96 -5.00
N ALA A 15 17.03 1.33 -5.27
CA ALA A 15 17.11 0.25 -6.26
C ALA A 15 16.45 -1.05 -5.77
N LYS A 16 16.39 -1.30 -4.46
CA LYS A 16 15.81 -2.52 -3.87
C LYS A 16 14.36 -2.36 -3.44
N ASN A 17 13.94 -1.16 -3.11
CA ASN A 17 12.61 -0.87 -2.56
C ASN A 17 12.09 0.48 -3.08
N PRO A 18 11.99 0.66 -4.42
CA PRO A 18 11.65 1.96 -4.99
C PRO A 18 10.27 2.45 -4.57
N ILE A 19 9.30 1.54 -4.45
CA ILE A 19 7.92 1.84 -4.04
C ILE A 19 7.89 2.24 -2.56
N GLY A 20 8.55 1.46 -1.70
CA GLY A 20 8.62 1.76 -0.28
C GLY A 20 9.22 3.13 0.00
N TYR A 21 10.39 3.44 -0.60
CA TYR A 21 11.09 4.71 -0.39
C TYR A 21 10.42 5.90 -1.05
N GLY A 22 9.97 5.72 -2.29
CA GLY A 22 9.50 6.84 -3.12
C GLY A 22 8.03 7.17 -2.94
N MET A 23 7.22 6.23 -2.49
CA MET A 23 5.77 6.35 -2.45
C MET A 23 5.20 6.08 -1.05
N CYS A 24 5.45 4.91 -0.45
CA CYS A 24 4.84 4.56 0.84
C CYS A 24 5.42 5.38 2.01
N ALA A 25 6.74 5.56 2.06
CA ALA A 25 7.38 6.30 3.15
C ALA A 25 6.94 7.77 3.24
N PRO A 26 6.86 8.55 2.14
CA PRO A 26 6.32 9.90 2.19
C PRO A 26 4.89 9.96 2.72
N ALA A 27 4.01 9.04 2.28
CA ALA A 27 2.63 8.99 2.74
C ALA A 27 2.55 8.71 4.26
N VAL A 28 3.29 7.73 4.76
CA VAL A 28 3.35 7.43 6.20
C VAL A 28 3.98 8.59 6.99
N GLN A 29 5.03 9.24 6.46
CA GLN A 29 5.68 10.37 7.13
C GLN A 29 4.72 11.56 7.32
N VAL A 30 3.87 11.83 6.33
CA VAL A 30 2.96 12.99 6.34
C VAL A 30 1.67 12.67 7.10
N HIS A 31 1.08 11.51 6.90
CA HIS A 31 -0.26 11.16 7.38
C HIS A 31 -0.27 10.13 8.52
N GLY A 32 0.87 9.52 8.82
CA GLY A 32 0.96 8.47 9.82
C GLY A 32 1.04 9.01 11.26
N THR A 33 0.58 8.18 12.19
CA THR A 33 0.81 8.36 13.63
C THR A 33 2.29 8.09 13.96
N ASP A 34 2.73 8.46 15.16
CA ASP A 34 4.10 8.18 15.59
C ASP A 34 4.40 6.68 15.62
N GLU A 35 3.43 5.84 16.02
CA GLU A 35 3.54 4.38 15.98
C GLU A 35 3.70 3.85 14.54
N GLN A 36 2.95 4.39 13.59
CA GLN A 36 3.07 4.00 12.18
C GLN A 36 4.41 4.43 11.58
N LYS A 37 4.98 5.56 12.01
CA LYS A 37 6.30 6.03 11.58
C LYS A 37 7.44 5.13 12.05
N GLU A 38 7.26 4.36 13.13
CA GLU A 38 8.24 3.35 13.56
C GLU A 38 8.43 2.25 12.50
N LEU A 39 7.41 1.97 11.68
CA LEU A 39 7.50 1.02 10.56
C LEU A 39 8.45 1.50 9.44
N LEU A 40 8.78 2.80 9.40
CA LEU A 40 9.72 3.35 8.42
C LEU A 40 11.17 2.95 8.69
N ARG A 41 11.53 2.66 9.95
CA ARG A 41 12.88 2.25 10.29
C ARG A 41 13.30 0.96 9.58
N PRO A 42 12.55 -0.17 9.72
CA PRO A 42 12.86 -1.41 8.99
C PRO A 42 12.67 -1.26 7.47
N LEU A 43 11.84 -0.33 7.00
CA LEU A 43 11.76 0.00 5.59
C LEU A 43 13.07 0.63 5.09
N PHE A 44 13.60 1.62 5.81
CA PHE A 44 14.84 2.31 5.41
C PHE A 44 16.10 1.45 5.59
N SER A 45 16.10 0.45 6.47
CA SER A 45 17.18 -0.54 6.58
C SER A 45 17.09 -1.66 5.53
N ASN A 46 16.03 -1.69 4.71
CA ASN A 46 15.69 -2.76 3.76
C ASN A 46 15.39 -4.12 4.43
N GLU A 47 15.05 -4.14 5.70
CA GLU A 47 14.50 -5.32 6.36
C GLU A 47 13.07 -5.60 5.86
N HIS A 48 12.30 -4.53 5.59
CA HIS A 48 10.95 -4.60 5.04
C HIS A 48 10.91 -3.99 3.63
N VAL A 49 10.36 -4.72 2.69
CA VAL A 49 9.96 -4.21 1.37
C VAL A 49 8.48 -3.83 1.45
N TRP A 50 8.11 -2.72 0.83
CA TRP A 50 6.74 -2.25 0.78
C TRP A 50 6.24 -2.12 -0.65
N CYS A 51 4.97 -2.40 -0.87
CA CYS A 51 4.27 -2.20 -2.14
C CYS A 51 3.12 -1.19 -2.01
N GLN A 52 2.67 -0.66 -3.15
CA GLN A 52 1.50 0.20 -3.25
C GLN A 52 0.40 -0.52 -4.02
N MET A 53 -0.82 -0.54 -3.48
CA MET A 53 -1.97 -1.27 -3.99
C MET A 53 -3.14 -0.31 -4.26
N PHE A 54 -3.11 0.38 -5.39
CA PHE A 54 -4.13 1.35 -5.77
C PHE A 54 -5.00 0.83 -6.91
N SER A 55 -4.39 0.41 -8.02
CA SER A 55 -5.08 0.00 -9.22
C SER A 55 -5.88 -1.31 -9.04
N GLU A 56 -7.02 -1.38 -9.70
CA GLU A 56 -7.88 -2.56 -9.80
C GLU A 56 -8.12 -2.91 -11.27
N PRO A 57 -8.61 -4.11 -11.60
CA PRO A 57 -8.93 -4.46 -12.98
C PRO A 57 -9.89 -3.48 -13.67
N GLY A 58 -10.82 -2.89 -12.89
CA GLY A 58 -11.79 -1.90 -13.36
C GLY A 58 -11.43 -0.44 -13.05
N ALA A 59 -10.33 -0.15 -12.35
CA ALA A 59 -9.97 1.19 -11.88
C ALA A 59 -8.46 1.43 -11.97
N GLY A 60 -8.01 1.97 -13.09
CA GLY A 60 -6.63 2.38 -13.32
C GLY A 60 -6.49 3.90 -13.25
N SER A 61 -6.57 4.60 -14.39
CA SER A 61 -6.47 6.08 -14.43
C SER A 61 -7.58 6.77 -13.62
N ASP A 62 -8.78 6.20 -13.58
CA ASP A 62 -9.84 6.61 -12.65
C ASP A 62 -9.81 5.76 -11.39
N VAL A 63 -8.73 5.90 -10.62
CA VAL A 63 -8.54 5.12 -9.38
C VAL A 63 -9.62 5.41 -8.32
N ALA A 64 -10.25 6.58 -8.36
CA ALA A 64 -11.34 6.91 -7.46
C ALA A 64 -12.60 6.02 -7.66
N SER A 65 -12.70 5.32 -8.80
CA SER A 65 -13.76 4.35 -9.06
C SER A 65 -13.46 2.94 -8.55
N LEU A 66 -12.46 2.79 -7.69
CA LEU A 66 -12.11 1.52 -7.05
C LEU A 66 -13.31 0.87 -6.35
N ALA A 67 -13.37 -0.45 -6.43
CA ALA A 67 -14.46 -1.29 -5.91
C ALA A 67 -14.09 -2.11 -4.66
N MET A 68 -12.79 -2.26 -4.35
CA MET A 68 -12.34 -2.89 -3.10
C MET A 68 -13.01 -2.24 -1.91
N LYS A 69 -13.56 -3.05 -1.00
CA LYS A 69 -14.31 -2.58 0.16
C LYS A 69 -13.50 -2.77 1.44
N ALA A 70 -13.71 -1.87 2.40
CA ALA A 70 -13.29 -2.02 3.78
C ALA A 70 -14.48 -1.68 4.68
N GLU A 71 -14.97 -2.67 5.40
CA GLU A 71 -16.11 -2.56 6.31
C GLU A 71 -15.63 -2.60 7.75
N ARG A 72 -16.13 -1.68 8.58
CA ARG A 72 -15.70 -1.59 9.98
C ARG A 72 -16.34 -2.70 10.81
N ASP A 73 -15.51 -3.39 11.61
CA ASP A 73 -15.91 -4.41 12.57
C ASP A 73 -15.21 -4.14 13.92
N GLY A 74 -15.84 -3.35 14.78
CA GLY A 74 -15.25 -2.91 16.05
C GLY A 74 -14.00 -2.06 15.84
N ASP A 75 -12.87 -2.56 16.32
CA ASP A 75 -11.55 -1.91 16.22
C ASP A 75 -10.73 -2.35 14.98
N GLU A 76 -11.37 -3.08 14.08
CA GLU A 76 -10.76 -3.58 12.86
C GLU A 76 -11.59 -3.22 11.62
N TRP A 77 -10.98 -3.42 10.47
CA TRP A 77 -11.60 -3.31 9.16
C TRP A 77 -11.51 -4.66 8.44
N ILE A 78 -12.61 -5.10 7.84
CA ILE A 78 -12.65 -6.29 6.99
C ILE A 78 -12.51 -5.83 5.56
N VAL A 79 -11.39 -6.19 4.94
CA VAL A 79 -11.04 -5.76 3.59
C VAL A 79 -11.26 -6.89 2.60
N ASN A 80 -12.01 -6.58 1.53
CA ASN A 80 -12.36 -7.53 0.47
C ASN A 80 -12.18 -6.89 -0.91
N GLY A 81 -11.57 -7.62 -1.84
CA GLY A 81 -11.41 -7.18 -3.22
C GLY A 81 -10.11 -7.64 -3.87
N GLN A 82 -9.77 -6.99 -4.98
CA GLN A 82 -8.59 -7.33 -5.77
C GLN A 82 -7.83 -6.05 -6.17
N LYS A 83 -6.53 -6.11 -6.07
CA LYS A 83 -5.60 -5.12 -6.64
C LYS A 83 -4.78 -5.74 -7.75
N VAL A 84 -4.35 -4.93 -8.71
CA VAL A 84 -3.58 -5.39 -9.88
C VAL A 84 -2.42 -4.44 -10.17
N TRP A 85 -1.45 -4.91 -10.93
CA TRP A 85 -0.22 -4.19 -11.29
C TRP A 85 0.62 -3.78 -10.08
N THR A 86 0.52 -4.52 -8.98
CA THR A 86 1.25 -4.24 -7.75
C THR A 86 2.71 -4.67 -7.88
N THR A 87 3.59 -3.68 -7.93
CA THR A 87 5.04 -3.90 -8.03
C THR A 87 5.57 -4.51 -6.74
N LEU A 88 6.33 -5.62 -6.86
CA LEU A 88 7.04 -6.30 -5.77
C LEU A 88 6.16 -6.87 -4.66
N ALA A 89 4.84 -7.01 -4.84
CA ALA A 89 3.96 -7.54 -3.79
C ALA A 89 4.40 -8.92 -3.27
N HIS A 90 4.96 -9.77 -4.12
CA HIS A 90 5.41 -11.12 -3.79
C HIS A 90 6.59 -11.19 -2.81
N ILE A 91 7.28 -10.07 -2.57
CA ILE A 91 8.39 -9.97 -1.59
C ILE A 91 8.12 -8.89 -0.55
N SER A 92 6.96 -8.25 -0.58
CA SER A 92 6.62 -7.16 0.33
C SER A 92 6.19 -7.68 1.70
N SER A 93 6.67 -7.03 2.75
CA SER A 93 6.20 -7.25 4.13
C SER A 93 4.91 -6.49 4.39
N TYR A 94 4.83 -5.26 3.89
CA TYR A 94 3.66 -4.39 4.03
C TYR A 94 3.25 -3.80 2.69
N GLY A 95 1.98 -3.40 2.61
CA GLY A 95 1.44 -2.68 1.47
C GLY A 95 0.58 -1.50 1.87
N LEU A 96 0.69 -0.39 1.13
CA LEU A 96 -0.21 0.74 1.24
C LEU A 96 -1.39 0.51 0.30
N VAL A 97 -2.59 0.31 0.84
CA VAL A 97 -3.81 0.07 0.10
C VAL A 97 -4.81 1.20 0.28
N ILE A 98 -5.59 1.49 -0.75
CA ILE A 98 -6.80 2.31 -0.65
C ILE A 98 -8.02 1.44 -0.95
N ALA A 99 -9.06 1.61 -0.12
CA ALA A 99 -10.30 0.86 -0.23
C ALA A 99 -11.52 1.76 0.02
N ARG A 100 -12.68 1.35 -0.48
CA ARG A 100 -13.95 2.04 -0.28
C ARG A 100 -14.52 1.72 1.09
N THR A 101 -14.64 2.75 1.92
CA THR A 101 -15.24 2.65 3.26
C THR A 101 -16.64 3.22 3.31
N ASP A 102 -16.99 4.11 2.36
CA ASP A 102 -18.34 4.68 2.25
C ASP A 102 -18.75 4.78 0.76
N PRO A 103 -19.74 3.98 0.31
CA PRO A 103 -20.23 4.02 -1.06
C PRO A 103 -21.26 5.14 -1.32
N ASP A 104 -21.83 5.75 -0.27
CA ASP A 104 -22.98 6.67 -0.36
C ASP A 104 -22.57 8.14 -0.50
N VAL A 105 -21.26 8.41 -0.45
CA VAL A 105 -20.69 9.75 -0.64
C VAL A 105 -20.01 9.88 -2.00
N PRO A 106 -19.66 11.10 -2.46
CA PRO A 106 -18.89 11.29 -3.69
C PRO A 106 -17.61 10.43 -3.68
N LYS A 107 -17.31 9.77 -4.80
CA LYS A 107 -16.32 8.69 -4.91
C LYS A 107 -14.95 8.99 -4.27
N HIS A 108 -14.49 10.24 -4.33
CA HIS A 108 -13.22 10.67 -3.73
C HIS A 108 -13.26 10.76 -2.18
N ARG A 109 -14.44 10.94 -1.59
CA ARG A 109 -14.62 11.09 -0.14
C ARG A 109 -14.88 9.77 0.58
N GLY A 110 -15.21 8.72 -0.16
CA GLY A 110 -15.52 7.40 0.40
C GLY A 110 -14.33 6.44 0.40
N ILE A 111 -13.10 6.93 0.27
CA ILE A 111 -11.89 6.12 0.19
C ILE A 111 -11.04 6.34 1.44
N THR A 112 -10.55 5.25 2.02
CA THR A 112 -9.64 5.27 3.17
C THR A 112 -8.36 4.52 2.82
N ALA A 113 -7.23 4.97 3.36
CA ALA A 113 -5.93 4.33 3.17
C ALA A 113 -5.57 3.46 4.39
N PHE A 114 -4.92 2.32 4.14
CA PHE A 114 -4.51 1.37 5.16
C PHE A 114 -3.09 0.86 4.89
N ILE A 115 -2.36 0.57 5.97
CA ILE A 115 -1.13 -0.21 5.96
C ILE A 115 -1.52 -1.65 6.23
N VAL A 116 -1.26 -2.56 5.29
CA VAL A 116 -1.65 -3.97 5.40
C VAL A 116 -0.41 -4.84 5.50
N ASP A 117 -0.41 -5.77 6.44
CA ASP A 117 0.55 -6.86 6.49
C ASP A 117 0.27 -7.82 5.31
N MET A 118 1.25 -7.97 4.41
CA MET A 118 1.12 -8.81 3.22
C MET A 118 1.09 -10.30 3.52
N HIS A 119 1.38 -10.69 4.77
CA HIS A 119 1.29 -12.07 5.26
C HIS A 119 0.03 -12.33 6.10
N ALA A 120 -0.86 -11.34 6.23
CA ALA A 120 -2.11 -11.49 6.96
C ALA A 120 -2.98 -12.60 6.33
N PRO A 121 -3.72 -13.37 7.14
CA PRO A 121 -4.68 -14.34 6.63
C PRO A 121 -5.66 -13.69 5.65
N GLY A 122 -5.90 -14.33 4.50
CA GLY A 122 -6.78 -13.85 3.45
C GLY A 122 -6.08 -12.98 2.38
N VAL A 123 -4.81 -12.63 2.55
CA VAL A 123 -4.01 -11.99 1.49
C VAL A 123 -3.41 -13.08 0.60
N GLU A 124 -3.69 -13.03 -0.70
CA GLU A 124 -3.10 -13.91 -1.70
C GLU A 124 -2.44 -13.09 -2.80
N VAL A 125 -1.16 -13.35 -3.07
CA VAL A 125 -0.38 -12.67 -4.11
C VAL A 125 -0.13 -13.62 -5.28
N ARG A 126 -0.51 -13.19 -6.50
CA ARG A 126 -0.29 -13.93 -7.74
C ARG A 126 0.58 -13.13 -8.69
N PRO A 127 1.81 -13.58 -8.99
CA PRO A 127 2.68 -12.90 -9.95
C PRO A 127 2.08 -12.89 -11.36
N LEU A 128 2.18 -11.74 -12.03
CA LEU A 128 1.79 -11.56 -13.44
C LEU A 128 3.00 -11.74 -14.34
N ARG A 129 2.98 -12.74 -15.23
CA ARG A 129 4.06 -12.98 -16.17
C ARG A 129 4.04 -11.91 -17.27
N GLN A 130 5.12 -11.19 -17.39
CA GLN A 130 5.32 -10.14 -18.40
C GLN A 130 5.90 -10.73 -19.71
N MET A 131 5.73 -10.00 -20.82
CA MET A 131 6.31 -10.38 -22.13
C MET A 131 7.84 -10.50 -22.09
N THR A 132 8.50 -9.79 -21.18
CA THR A 132 9.94 -9.87 -20.93
C THR A 132 10.38 -11.16 -20.23
N GLY A 133 9.44 -12.01 -19.81
CA GLY A 133 9.68 -13.21 -19.00
C GLY A 133 9.77 -12.95 -17.49
N GLY A 134 9.82 -11.69 -17.05
CA GLY A 134 9.78 -11.32 -15.63
C GLY A 134 8.38 -11.38 -15.04
N ALA A 135 8.27 -11.23 -13.71
CA ALA A 135 7.02 -11.20 -12.95
C ALA A 135 7.10 -10.19 -11.80
N SER A 136 7.49 -8.95 -12.12
CA SER A 136 7.61 -7.89 -11.11
C SER A 136 6.27 -7.33 -10.66
N PHE A 137 5.23 -7.47 -11.49
CA PHE A 137 3.87 -7.06 -11.16
C PHE A 137 3.06 -8.23 -10.64
N ASN A 138 2.09 -7.94 -9.79
CA ASN A 138 1.25 -8.94 -9.15
C ASN A 138 -0.22 -8.52 -9.13
N GLU A 139 -1.10 -9.51 -9.11
CA GLU A 139 -2.44 -9.39 -8.56
C GLU A 139 -2.38 -9.69 -7.06
N VAL A 140 -3.17 -8.96 -6.29
CA VAL A 140 -3.30 -9.18 -4.84
C VAL A 140 -4.78 -9.30 -4.52
N PHE A 141 -5.18 -10.44 -3.97
CA PHE A 141 -6.54 -10.73 -3.55
C PHE A 141 -6.66 -10.58 -2.04
N PHE A 142 -7.79 -10.05 -1.61
CA PHE A 142 -8.15 -9.87 -0.22
C PHE A 142 -9.47 -10.60 0.02
N ASP A 143 -9.44 -11.62 0.87
CA ASP A 143 -10.61 -12.37 1.30
C ASP A 143 -10.76 -12.27 2.81
N ASN A 144 -11.67 -11.40 3.26
CA ASN A 144 -11.93 -11.10 4.65
C ASN A 144 -10.66 -10.77 5.47
N VAL A 145 -9.76 -10.00 4.88
CA VAL A 145 -8.51 -9.58 5.54
C VAL A 145 -8.83 -8.60 6.66
N ARG A 146 -8.41 -8.94 7.87
CA ARG A 146 -8.58 -8.10 9.05
C ARG A 146 -7.42 -7.12 9.18
N VAL A 147 -7.74 -5.84 9.21
CA VAL A 147 -6.77 -4.75 9.36
C VAL A 147 -7.14 -3.95 10.59
N PRO A 148 -6.28 -3.86 11.63
CA PRO A 148 -6.53 -3.04 12.81
C PRO A 148 -6.75 -1.56 12.44
N ASP A 149 -7.65 -0.86 13.16
CA ASP A 149 -7.86 0.58 12.91
C ASP A 149 -6.59 1.41 13.17
N SER A 150 -5.68 0.92 14.01
CA SER A 150 -4.34 1.51 14.19
C SER A 150 -3.47 1.49 12.94
N HIS A 151 -3.80 0.66 11.94
CA HIS A 151 -3.13 0.60 10.64
C HIS A 151 -3.83 1.45 9.57
N ARG A 152 -4.91 2.15 9.90
CA ARG A 152 -5.53 3.14 9.03
C ARG A 152 -4.62 4.37 8.92
N LEU A 153 -4.28 4.75 7.71
CA LEU A 153 -3.42 5.88 7.42
C LEU A 153 -4.26 7.13 7.15
N GLY A 154 -4.18 8.11 8.03
CA GLY A 154 -5.01 9.31 7.98
C GLY A 154 -6.46 9.06 8.44
N ASP A 155 -7.38 9.97 8.08
CA ASP A 155 -8.78 9.92 8.48
C ASP A 155 -9.61 8.94 7.66
N VAL A 156 -10.73 8.44 8.21
CA VAL A 156 -11.75 7.71 7.43
C VAL A 156 -12.30 8.64 6.35
N GLY A 157 -12.34 8.14 5.11
CA GLY A 157 -12.69 8.95 3.94
C GLY A 157 -11.57 9.87 3.45
N GLY A 158 -10.43 9.91 4.13
CA GLY A 158 -9.26 10.74 3.81
C GLY A 158 -8.26 10.13 2.83
N GLY A 159 -8.51 8.92 2.34
CA GLY A 159 -7.56 8.20 1.47
C GLY A 159 -7.23 8.93 0.17
N TRP A 160 -8.14 9.76 -0.35
CA TRP A 160 -7.87 10.61 -1.51
C TRP A 160 -6.87 11.72 -1.22
N THR A 161 -6.73 12.15 0.03
CA THR A 161 -5.69 13.11 0.47
C THR A 161 -4.34 12.43 0.65
N VAL A 162 -4.34 11.15 1.05
CA VAL A 162 -3.12 10.34 1.19
C VAL A 162 -2.53 9.97 -0.17
N ALA A 163 -3.37 9.59 -1.14
CA ALA A 163 -2.94 9.08 -2.44
C ALA A 163 -1.98 10.01 -3.21
N PRO A 164 -2.16 11.34 -3.28
CA PRO A 164 -1.24 12.24 -3.99
C PRO A 164 0.13 12.44 -3.31
N THR A 165 0.28 11.97 -2.07
CA THR A 165 1.55 12.05 -1.32
C THR A 165 2.51 10.91 -1.72
N THR A 166 1.98 9.93 -2.49
CA THR A 166 2.75 8.75 -2.94
C THR A 166 3.48 9.00 -4.25
#